data_a4de8b1bf74cb887eaf322102667a583
#
_entry.id   a4de8b1bf74cb887eaf322102667a583
#
_cell.length_a   1.000
_cell.length_b   1.000
_cell.length_c   1.000
_cell.angle_alpha   90.00
_cell.angle_beta   90.00
_cell.angle_gamma   90.00
#
_symmetry.space_group_name_H-M   'P 1'
#
loop_
_entity.id
_entity.type
_entity.pdbx_description
1 polymer ?
#
loop_
_entity_poly.entity_id
_entity_poly.type
_entity_poly.pdbx_seq_one_letter_code
_entity_poly.pdbx_strand_id
1 'polypeptide(L)'
;VNSSVVKITLSNPNGGFIRNLAWGDAIILDPETADSAVSEPNGTGPFKFSKWIKGDRVELVKNYDYWGEAIALEKASFKFISDPTAAFAALMAGDVDAFPVYPAPETLAQFEADPNFNVIVGSTEGETILSTNNKSEKLKDIRVRKAIAHAINRQAIVDGAMFGFGTPIGTHFAPHHPDYIDLTAQSNYDPEKSKSLLSEAGVSNSLTLSLKLPPPSYARRGGEIIASQLREVGIETKIENLEWAQWLEQVFKGKDYDLTIVSHTEPMDIGIYGNPSYYFQYDSQEFRNLMDALNLETNDQERSKILKNAQKLIADDYVNGYLFQLAKTGVANSKLIGLWKNSPTQANDLTGVSWSN
;
A
#
# COMPACT_ATOMS: atom_id res chain seq x y z
N VAL A 1 10.95 -14.01 32.73
CA VAL A 1 10.25 -14.48 33.88
C VAL A 1 10.51 -15.95 34.08
N ASN A 2 10.45 -16.78 33.05
CA ASN A 2 11.00 -18.14 33.00
C ASN A 2 11.23 -18.54 31.51
N SER A 3 11.66 -19.76 31.24
CA SER A 3 11.96 -20.24 29.86
C SER A 3 10.77 -20.22 28.90
N SER A 4 9.55 -20.03 29.38
CA SER A 4 8.32 -20.07 28.60
C SER A 4 7.43 -18.82 28.77
N VAL A 5 7.87 -17.84 29.57
CA VAL A 5 7.06 -16.64 29.88
C VAL A 5 7.90 -15.37 29.70
N VAL A 6 7.46 -14.53 28.78
CA VAL A 6 7.99 -13.18 28.58
C VAL A 6 7.00 -12.18 29.19
N LYS A 7 7.51 -11.25 29.99
CA LYS A 7 6.73 -10.11 30.51
C LYS A 7 7.25 -8.83 29.90
N ILE A 8 6.37 -8.12 29.20
CA ILE A 8 6.66 -6.80 28.64
C ILE A 8 5.94 -5.76 29.50
N THR A 9 6.70 -4.79 30.01
CA THR A 9 6.15 -3.66 30.79
C THR A 9 6.28 -2.40 29.97
N LEU A 10 5.17 -1.79 29.64
CA LEU A 10 5.14 -0.53 28.89
C LEU A 10 5.30 0.64 29.85
N SER A 11 6.01 1.69 29.43
CA SER A 11 6.14 2.93 30.20
C SER A 11 4.85 3.74 30.25
N ASN A 12 4.01 3.62 29.19
CA ASN A 12 2.68 4.20 29.11
C ASN A 12 1.69 3.17 28.56
N PRO A 13 0.39 3.26 28.85
CA PRO A 13 -0.62 2.44 28.18
C PRO A 13 -0.52 2.60 26.66
N ASN A 14 -0.65 1.49 25.94
CA ASN A 14 -0.69 1.48 24.47
C ASN A 14 -1.73 0.45 24.00
N GLY A 15 -2.92 0.94 23.65
CA GLY A 15 -4.02 0.10 23.18
C GLY A 15 -3.76 -0.59 21.84
N GLY A 16 -2.76 -0.15 21.07
CA GLY A 16 -2.31 -0.78 19.81
C GLY A 16 -1.20 -1.81 19.97
N PHE A 17 -0.62 -1.96 21.18
CA PHE A 17 0.62 -2.72 21.37
C PHE A 17 0.56 -4.17 20.88
N ILE A 18 -0.52 -4.89 21.18
CA ILE A 18 -0.69 -6.29 20.74
C ILE A 18 -0.77 -6.39 19.21
N ARG A 19 -1.46 -5.45 18.56
CA ARG A 19 -1.53 -5.39 17.08
C ARG A 19 -0.17 -5.09 16.47
N ASN A 20 0.60 -4.19 17.08
CA ASN A 20 1.95 -3.87 16.62
C ASN A 20 2.91 -5.07 16.72
N LEU A 21 2.70 -5.97 17.69
CA LEU A 21 3.47 -7.23 17.76
C LEU A 21 3.08 -8.26 16.68
N ALA A 22 1.91 -8.13 16.07
CA ALA A 22 1.48 -8.97 14.95
C ALA A 22 1.95 -8.44 13.59
N TRP A 23 2.57 -7.27 13.55
CA TRP A 23 3.12 -6.68 12.35
C TRP A 23 4.37 -7.41 11.86
N GLY A 24 4.52 -7.60 10.55
CA GLY A 24 5.64 -8.33 9.95
C GLY A 24 7.02 -7.78 10.27
N ASP A 25 7.11 -6.49 10.61
CA ASP A 25 8.38 -5.84 10.98
C ASP A 25 8.73 -6.02 12.47
N ALA A 26 7.79 -6.50 13.29
CA ALA A 26 8.03 -6.80 14.71
C ALA A 26 8.73 -8.16 14.87
N ILE A 27 9.89 -8.29 14.26
CA ILE A 27 10.66 -9.54 14.18
C ILE A 27 11.30 -9.82 15.53
N ILE A 28 11.18 -11.07 16.01
CA ILE A 28 11.92 -11.58 17.17
C ILE A 28 13.14 -12.31 16.65
N LEU A 29 14.32 -11.80 16.94
CA LEU A 29 15.60 -12.33 16.49
C LEU A 29 16.31 -13.08 17.63
N ASP A 30 17.09 -14.08 17.26
CA ASP A 30 18.10 -14.66 18.11
C ASP A 30 19.26 -13.66 18.29
N PRO A 31 19.60 -13.24 19.49
CA PRO A 31 20.67 -12.25 19.73
C PRO A 31 22.03 -12.71 19.22
N GLU A 32 22.31 -14.03 19.13
CA GLU A 32 23.59 -14.56 18.63
C GLU A 32 23.74 -14.39 17.11
N THR A 33 22.62 -14.31 16.37
CA THR A 33 22.59 -14.21 14.90
C THR A 33 22.00 -12.89 14.39
N ALA A 34 21.60 -11.98 15.29
CA ALA A 34 20.94 -10.74 14.91
C ALA A 34 21.74 -9.87 13.94
N ASP A 35 23.07 -9.76 14.14
CA ASP A 35 23.95 -8.94 13.29
C ASP A 35 24.09 -9.50 11.87
N SER A 36 23.99 -10.82 11.69
CA SER A 36 24.06 -11.47 10.37
C SER A 36 22.69 -11.56 9.66
N ALA A 37 21.59 -11.25 10.33
CA ALA A 37 20.24 -11.46 9.83
C ALA A 37 19.94 -10.65 8.54
N VAL A 38 20.69 -9.57 8.26
CA VAL A 38 20.59 -8.78 7.02
C VAL A 38 20.91 -9.61 5.77
N SER A 39 21.81 -10.59 5.88
CA SER A 39 22.25 -11.42 4.74
C SER A 39 21.97 -12.93 4.95
N GLU A 40 21.90 -13.36 6.18
CA GLU A 40 21.72 -14.76 6.60
C GLU A 40 20.65 -14.83 7.69
N PRO A 41 19.37 -14.59 7.35
CA PRO A 41 18.29 -14.58 8.33
C PRO A 41 18.10 -15.95 8.97
N ASN A 42 18.04 -15.98 10.30
CA ASN A 42 17.77 -17.17 11.10
C ASN A 42 16.49 -16.96 11.91
N GLY A 43 15.45 -17.70 11.61
CA GLY A 43 14.14 -17.59 12.21
C GLY A 43 13.54 -18.93 12.59
N THR A 44 12.37 -18.90 13.23
CA THR A 44 11.62 -20.08 13.69
C THR A 44 10.50 -20.47 12.73
N GLY A 45 10.49 -19.92 11.52
CA GLY A 45 9.44 -20.12 10.52
C GLY A 45 9.45 -21.50 9.85
N PRO A 46 8.49 -21.76 8.95
CA PRO A 46 8.32 -23.03 8.26
C PRO A 46 9.43 -23.36 7.26
N PHE A 47 10.19 -22.35 6.85
CA PHE A 47 11.33 -22.50 5.94
C PHE A 47 12.59 -21.92 6.54
N LYS A 48 13.73 -22.53 6.21
CA LYS A 48 15.08 -22.03 6.52
C LYS A 48 15.65 -21.33 5.29
N PHE A 49 16.35 -20.23 5.51
CA PHE A 49 17.12 -19.56 4.46
C PHE A 49 18.21 -20.51 3.93
N SER A 50 18.32 -20.60 2.62
CA SER A 50 19.35 -21.39 1.95
C SER A 50 20.35 -20.51 1.22
N LYS A 51 19.87 -19.59 0.37
CA LYS A 51 20.74 -18.74 -0.45
C LYS A 51 20.02 -17.48 -0.92
N TRP A 52 20.79 -16.39 -1.02
CA TRP A 52 20.37 -15.17 -1.73
C TRP A 52 21.31 -14.89 -2.89
N ILE A 53 20.78 -14.89 -4.10
CA ILE A 53 21.48 -14.43 -5.31
C ILE A 53 20.96 -13.01 -5.57
N LYS A 54 21.77 -12.00 -5.22
CA LYS A 54 21.37 -10.59 -5.28
C LYS A 54 20.95 -10.20 -6.70
N GLY A 55 19.76 -9.58 -6.79
CA GLY A 55 19.15 -9.18 -8.06
C GLY A 55 18.44 -10.28 -8.83
N ASP A 56 18.51 -11.54 -8.39
CA ASP A 56 17.89 -12.68 -9.05
C ASP A 56 16.82 -13.37 -8.16
N ARG A 57 17.22 -13.99 -7.04
CA ARG A 57 16.29 -14.76 -6.20
C ARG A 57 16.76 -15.03 -4.77
N VAL A 58 15.81 -15.38 -3.93
CA VAL A 58 16.03 -16.00 -2.60
C VAL A 58 15.54 -17.44 -2.64
N GLU A 59 16.36 -18.36 -2.15
CA GLU A 59 16.07 -19.80 -2.04
C GLU A 59 15.84 -20.19 -0.58
N LEU A 60 14.78 -20.91 -0.33
CA LEU A 60 14.38 -21.42 0.97
C LEU A 60 14.24 -22.94 0.92
N VAL A 61 14.52 -23.61 2.03
CA VAL A 61 14.31 -25.05 2.21
C VAL A 61 13.42 -25.31 3.42
N LYS A 62 12.69 -26.40 3.40
CA LYS A 62 11.79 -26.81 4.48
C LYS A 62 12.52 -26.86 5.83
N ASN A 63 11.89 -26.32 6.85
CA ASN A 63 12.30 -26.48 8.23
C ASN A 63 11.63 -27.71 8.83
N TYR A 64 12.33 -28.82 8.92
CA TYR A 64 11.80 -30.07 9.51
C TYR A 64 11.59 -29.97 11.03
N ASP A 65 12.19 -28.98 11.69
CA ASP A 65 12.03 -28.70 13.12
C ASP A 65 10.94 -27.64 13.38
N TYR A 66 10.13 -27.30 12.36
CA TYR A 66 9.09 -26.29 12.50
C TYR A 66 8.05 -26.72 13.53
N TRP A 67 7.75 -25.80 14.44
CA TRP A 67 6.86 -26.02 15.58
C TRP A 67 5.36 -25.99 15.23
N GLY A 68 5.00 -25.47 14.06
CA GLY A 68 3.62 -25.38 13.57
C GLY A 68 3.18 -26.61 12.79
N GLU A 69 2.16 -26.45 11.95
CA GLU A 69 1.63 -27.53 11.13
C GLU A 69 2.64 -27.99 10.06
N ALA A 70 2.56 -29.26 9.66
CA ALA A 70 3.43 -29.84 8.66
C ALA A 70 3.23 -29.14 7.30
N ILE A 71 4.32 -28.65 6.71
CA ILE A 71 4.32 -28.03 5.38
C ILE A 71 4.53 -29.05 4.27
N ALA A 72 3.86 -28.85 3.14
CA ALA A 72 3.92 -29.78 2.00
C ALA A 72 5.13 -29.50 1.11
N LEU A 73 5.55 -28.25 0.96
CA LEU A 73 6.64 -27.87 0.06
C LEU A 73 8.01 -28.16 0.67
N GLU A 74 8.89 -28.81 -0.08
CA GLU A 74 10.28 -29.09 0.34
C GLU A 74 11.20 -27.88 0.11
N LYS A 75 10.88 -27.04 -0.89
CA LYS A 75 11.68 -25.86 -1.28
C LYS A 75 10.76 -24.77 -1.78
N ALA A 76 11.19 -23.52 -1.64
CA ALA A 76 10.59 -22.36 -2.27
C ALA A 76 11.69 -21.44 -2.82
N SER A 77 11.43 -20.82 -3.97
CA SER A 77 12.33 -19.85 -4.58
C SER A 77 11.55 -18.60 -4.94
N PHE A 78 11.93 -17.47 -4.38
CA PHE A 78 11.37 -16.16 -4.71
C PHE A 78 12.24 -15.46 -5.73
N LYS A 79 11.82 -15.46 -7.01
CA LYS A 79 12.50 -14.77 -8.12
C LYS A 79 12.05 -13.30 -8.19
N PHE A 80 12.98 -12.41 -8.50
CA PHE A 80 12.72 -10.97 -8.65
C PHE A 80 12.47 -10.63 -10.11
N ILE A 81 11.22 -10.48 -10.52
CA ILE A 81 10.83 -10.16 -11.89
C ILE A 81 9.93 -8.91 -11.83
N SER A 82 10.49 -7.75 -12.13
CA SER A 82 9.80 -6.46 -12.03
C SER A 82 9.14 -6.02 -13.35
N ASP A 83 9.62 -6.53 -14.49
CA ASP A 83 9.04 -6.21 -15.80
C ASP A 83 7.75 -7.00 -16.03
N PRO A 84 6.61 -6.34 -16.33
CA PRO A 84 5.32 -7.00 -16.54
C PRO A 84 5.32 -8.01 -17.69
N THR A 85 6.04 -7.73 -18.79
CA THR A 85 6.14 -8.62 -19.95
C THR A 85 6.96 -9.87 -19.62
N ALA A 86 8.08 -9.68 -18.89
CA ALA A 86 8.88 -10.80 -18.40
C ALA A 86 8.13 -11.67 -17.40
N ALA A 87 7.29 -11.07 -16.54
CA ALA A 87 6.45 -11.81 -15.60
C ALA A 87 5.42 -12.69 -16.32
N PHE A 88 4.76 -12.16 -17.36
CA PHE A 88 3.86 -12.93 -18.21
C PHE A 88 4.58 -14.10 -18.89
N ALA A 89 5.72 -13.83 -19.54
CA ALA A 89 6.50 -14.85 -20.22
C ALA A 89 6.99 -15.96 -19.28
N ALA A 90 7.44 -15.61 -18.07
CA ALA A 90 7.93 -16.55 -17.06
C ALA A 90 6.84 -17.52 -16.56
N LEU A 91 5.58 -17.04 -16.37
CA LEU A 91 4.46 -17.91 -16.05
C LEU A 91 4.12 -18.83 -17.23
N MET A 92 4.00 -18.31 -18.44
CA MET A 92 3.66 -19.09 -19.64
C MET A 92 4.73 -20.15 -19.96
N ALA A 93 6.01 -19.88 -19.67
CA ALA A 93 7.10 -20.82 -19.86
C ALA A 93 7.22 -21.85 -18.71
N GLY A 94 6.55 -21.65 -17.58
CA GLY A 94 6.72 -22.46 -16.37
C GLY A 94 8.04 -22.18 -15.63
N ASP A 95 8.69 -21.04 -15.87
CA ASP A 95 9.89 -20.61 -15.15
C ASP A 95 9.59 -20.18 -13.71
N VAL A 96 8.33 -19.82 -13.43
CA VAL A 96 7.75 -19.59 -12.12
C VAL A 96 6.38 -20.24 -12.03
N ASP A 97 6.02 -20.70 -10.84
CA ASP A 97 4.76 -21.41 -10.59
C ASP A 97 3.63 -20.45 -10.20
N ALA A 98 3.98 -19.31 -9.64
CA ALA A 98 3.00 -18.30 -9.22
C ALA A 98 3.60 -16.89 -9.08
N PHE A 99 2.74 -15.90 -9.27
CA PHE A 99 2.89 -14.57 -8.73
C PHE A 99 1.76 -14.33 -7.72
N PRO A 100 2.03 -14.32 -6.41
CA PRO A 100 1.02 -13.96 -5.40
C PRO A 100 0.48 -12.54 -5.60
N VAL A 101 1.32 -11.63 -6.11
CA VAL A 101 0.94 -10.30 -6.63
C VAL A 101 1.49 -10.19 -8.05
N TYR A 102 0.60 -10.17 -9.02
CA TYR A 102 0.95 -10.16 -10.43
C TYR A 102 1.02 -8.73 -10.97
N PRO A 103 2.13 -8.31 -11.63
CA PRO A 103 2.38 -6.90 -11.95
C PRO A 103 1.66 -6.39 -13.21
N ALA A 104 0.98 -7.27 -13.98
CA ALA A 104 0.37 -6.95 -15.28
C ALA A 104 -1.13 -7.26 -15.31
N PRO A 105 -1.98 -6.51 -14.57
CA PRO A 105 -3.41 -6.78 -14.48
C PRO A 105 -4.11 -6.81 -15.85
N GLU A 106 -3.58 -6.12 -16.86
CA GLU A 106 -4.07 -6.12 -18.25
C GLU A 106 -4.05 -7.48 -18.93
N THR A 107 -3.25 -8.42 -18.46
CA THR A 107 -3.14 -9.76 -19.07
C THR A 107 -3.87 -10.85 -18.28
N LEU A 108 -4.53 -10.52 -17.17
CA LEU A 108 -5.22 -11.50 -16.32
C LEU A 108 -6.28 -12.30 -17.08
N ALA A 109 -7.03 -11.64 -17.98
CA ALA A 109 -8.04 -12.32 -18.80
C ALA A 109 -7.45 -13.46 -19.68
N GLN A 110 -6.16 -13.39 -20.05
CA GLN A 110 -5.50 -14.45 -20.80
C GLN A 110 -5.26 -15.69 -19.92
N PHE A 111 -4.90 -15.48 -18.64
CA PHE A 111 -4.75 -16.57 -17.68
C PHE A 111 -6.10 -17.15 -17.24
N GLU A 112 -7.15 -16.33 -17.14
CA GLU A 112 -8.51 -16.81 -16.87
C GLU A 112 -9.04 -17.73 -17.96
N ALA A 113 -8.62 -17.51 -19.21
CA ALA A 113 -9.01 -18.33 -20.36
C ALA A 113 -8.18 -19.62 -20.49
N ASP A 114 -7.07 -19.76 -19.76
CA ASP A 114 -6.19 -20.93 -19.82
C ASP A 114 -6.39 -21.83 -18.60
N PRO A 115 -6.86 -23.10 -18.76
CA PRO A 115 -7.12 -24.01 -17.64
C PRO A 115 -5.86 -24.44 -16.87
N ASN A 116 -4.66 -24.12 -17.36
CA ASN A 116 -3.41 -24.38 -16.67
C ASN A 116 -3.13 -23.37 -15.54
N PHE A 117 -3.91 -22.30 -15.46
CA PHE A 117 -3.71 -21.25 -14.47
C PHE A 117 -4.97 -20.96 -13.64
N ASN A 118 -4.76 -20.47 -12.43
CA ASN A 118 -5.78 -19.89 -11.58
C ASN A 118 -5.46 -18.40 -11.38
N VAL A 119 -6.42 -17.53 -11.68
CA VAL A 119 -6.36 -16.11 -11.32
C VAL A 119 -6.98 -15.93 -9.94
N ILE A 120 -6.27 -15.28 -9.04
CA ILE A 120 -6.66 -15.07 -7.65
C ILE A 120 -6.84 -13.57 -7.44
N VAL A 121 -8.09 -13.10 -7.39
CA VAL A 121 -8.40 -11.70 -7.08
C VAL A 121 -8.92 -11.60 -5.66
N GLY A 122 -8.27 -10.76 -4.88
CA GLY A 122 -8.58 -10.50 -3.48
C GLY A 122 -8.32 -9.06 -3.09
N SER A 123 -8.30 -8.80 -1.78
CA SER A 123 -8.02 -7.49 -1.20
C SER A 123 -6.61 -7.42 -0.61
N THR A 124 -6.08 -6.21 -0.56
CA THR A 124 -4.92 -5.83 0.24
C THR A 124 -5.32 -4.74 1.23
N GLU A 125 -4.47 -4.40 2.18
CA GLU A 125 -4.62 -3.18 3.00
C GLU A 125 -4.21 -1.91 2.25
N GLY A 126 -3.86 -2.01 0.97
CA GLY A 126 -3.27 -0.93 0.20
C GLY A 126 -4.24 0.22 -0.10
N GLU A 127 -4.04 1.36 0.52
CA GLU A 127 -4.71 2.62 0.19
C GLU A 127 -3.87 3.41 -0.80
N THR A 128 -4.29 3.41 -2.05
CA THR A 128 -3.63 4.21 -3.09
C THR A 128 -4.11 5.65 -2.98
N ILE A 129 -3.15 6.56 -2.80
CA ILE A 129 -3.41 7.99 -2.64
C ILE A 129 -2.68 8.82 -3.70
N LEU A 130 -3.29 9.92 -4.10
CA LEU A 130 -2.60 11.06 -4.68
C LEU A 130 -2.09 11.91 -3.53
N SER A 131 -0.85 11.68 -3.13
CA SER A 131 -0.27 12.44 -2.04
C SER A 131 0.05 13.86 -2.48
N THR A 132 -0.38 14.82 -1.66
CA THR A 132 -0.11 16.24 -1.84
C THR A 132 0.92 16.71 -0.80
N ASN A 133 1.91 17.48 -1.23
CA ASN A 133 2.81 18.14 -0.29
C ASN A 133 2.10 19.35 0.33
N ASN A 134 1.61 19.20 1.56
CA ASN A 134 0.79 20.23 2.22
C ASN A 134 1.57 21.51 2.57
N LYS A 135 2.92 21.47 2.54
CA LYS A 135 3.78 22.68 2.72
C LYS A 135 4.21 23.31 1.41
N SER A 136 3.88 22.72 0.25
CA SER A 136 4.11 23.39 -1.03
C SER A 136 3.33 24.70 -1.10
N GLU A 137 3.99 25.78 -1.49
CA GLU A 137 3.37 27.10 -1.66
C GLU A 137 2.14 27.04 -2.59
N LYS A 138 2.14 26.11 -3.54
CA LYS A 138 1.05 25.90 -4.50
C LYS A 138 -0.14 25.15 -3.91
N LEU A 139 0.07 24.33 -2.84
CA LEU A 139 -0.92 23.41 -2.28
C LEU A 139 -1.33 23.74 -0.84
N LYS A 140 -0.73 24.74 -0.22
CA LYS A 140 -1.08 25.15 1.16
C LYS A 140 -2.50 25.65 1.30
N ASP A 141 -3.08 26.24 0.24
CA ASP A 141 -4.48 26.65 0.24
C ASP A 141 -5.39 25.44 0.08
N ILE A 142 -6.24 25.19 1.08
CA ILE A 142 -7.16 24.07 1.08
C ILE A 142 -8.11 24.07 -0.13
N ARG A 143 -8.44 25.26 -0.67
CA ARG A 143 -9.32 25.36 -1.86
C ARG A 143 -8.67 24.72 -3.08
N VAL A 144 -7.36 24.84 -3.21
CA VAL A 144 -6.59 24.18 -4.29
C VAL A 144 -6.61 22.66 -4.10
N ARG A 145 -6.39 22.14 -2.87
CA ARG A 145 -6.47 20.69 -2.60
C ARG A 145 -7.88 20.14 -2.82
N LYS A 146 -8.92 20.89 -2.42
CA LYS A 146 -10.33 20.56 -2.72
C LYS A 146 -10.59 20.51 -4.23
N ALA A 147 -10.07 21.49 -4.97
CA ALA A 147 -10.21 21.52 -6.42
C ALA A 147 -9.57 20.29 -7.06
N ILE A 148 -8.35 19.91 -6.66
CA ILE A 148 -7.67 18.70 -7.12
C ILE A 148 -8.53 17.45 -6.82
N ALA A 149 -9.06 17.33 -5.60
CA ALA A 149 -9.88 16.17 -5.22
C ALA A 149 -11.17 16.07 -6.05
N HIS A 150 -11.84 17.20 -6.38
CA HIS A 150 -13.03 17.20 -7.24
C HIS A 150 -12.72 17.04 -8.72
N ALA A 151 -11.48 17.30 -9.17
CA ALA A 151 -11.05 17.08 -10.54
C ALA A 151 -10.85 15.59 -10.87
N ILE A 152 -10.78 14.70 -9.87
CA ILE A 152 -10.37 13.31 -10.05
C ILE A 152 -11.55 12.37 -10.08
N ASN A 153 -11.71 11.66 -11.20
CA ASN A 153 -12.61 10.53 -11.35
C ASN A 153 -11.88 9.24 -10.94
N ARG A 154 -12.13 8.77 -9.71
CA ARG A 154 -11.51 7.58 -9.14
C ARG A 154 -11.79 6.32 -9.94
N GLN A 155 -13.04 6.15 -10.40
CA GLN A 155 -13.43 4.97 -11.17
C GLN A 155 -12.68 4.91 -12.51
N ALA A 156 -12.52 6.04 -13.19
CA ALA A 156 -11.75 6.09 -14.42
C ALA A 156 -10.27 5.69 -14.22
N ILE A 157 -9.71 5.96 -13.05
CA ILE A 157 -8.34 5.52 -12.71
C ILE A 157 -8.33 4.01 -12.46
N VAL A 158 -9.29 3.46 -11.72
CA VAL A 158 -9.41 2.01 -11.50
C VAL A 158 -9.57 1.29 -12.84
N ASP A 159 -10.45 1.78 -13.71
CA ASP A 159 -10.70 1.15 -15.01
C ASP A 159 -9.49 1.26 -15.95
N GLY A 160 -8.89 2.44 -16.05
CA GLY A 160 -7.81 2.70 -17.01
C GLY A 160 -6.41 2.24 -16.56
N ALA A 161 -6.10 2.36 -15.26
CA ALA A 161 -4.78 1.97 -14.73
C ALA A 161 -4.75 0.55 -14.18
N MET A 162 -5.88 0.08 -13.60
CA MET A 162 -5.96 -1.20 -12.90
C MET A 162 -6.93 -2.20 -13.56
N PHE A 163 -7.45 -1.88 -14.75
CA PHE A 163 -8.33 -2.77 -15.53
C PHE A 163 -9.55 -3.26 -14.74
N GLY A 164 -10.12 -2.39 -13.91
CA GLY A 164 -11.27 -2.66 -13.05
C GLY A 164 -10.92 -3.29 -11.69
N PHE A 165 -9.65 -3.60 -11.42
CA PHE A 165 -9.22 -4.19 -10.15
C PHE A 165 -8.88 -3.11 -9.12
N GLY A 166 -9.80 -2.86 -8.21
CA GLY A 166 -9.67 -1.88 -7.15
C GLY A 166 -11.03 -1.36 -6.70
N THR A 167 -11.09 -0.76 -5.52
CA THR A 167 -12.32 -0.18 -4.98
C THR A 167 -12.06 1.27 -4.61
N PRO A 168 -12.79 2.25 -5.20
CA PRO A 168 -12.64 3.66 -4.82
C PRO A 168 -12.79 3.87 -3.31
N ILE A 169 -11.93 4.72 -2.72
CA ILE A 169 -11.96 5.07 -1.29
C ILE A 169 -12.00 6.59 -1.12
N GLY A 170 -12.50 7.03 0.04
CA GLY A 170 -12.59 8.45 0.41
C GLY A 170 -11.74 8.81 1.63
N THR A 171 -11.00 7.85 2.18
CA THR A 171 -10.16 8.02 3.37
C THR A 171 -9.04 6.99 3.41
N HIS A 172 -8.19 7.05 4.43
CA HIS A 172 -7.00 6.23 4.61
C HIS A 172 -7.30 4.93 5.36
N PHE A 173 -8.27 4.14 4.86
CA PHE A 173 -8.50 2.75 5.25
C PHE A 173 -9.11 1.98 4.08
N ALA A 174 -8.80 0.69 4.00
CA ALA A 174 -9.42 -0.21 3.06
C ALA A 174 -10.89 -0.49 3.43
N PRO A 175 -11.80 -0.67 2.46
CA PRO A 175 -13.24 -0.86 2.74
C PRO A 175 -13.59 -2.05 3.61
N HIS A 176 -12.73 -3.07 3.71
CA HIS A 176 -12.94 -4.23 4.58
C HIS A 176 -12.45 -4.00 6.02
N HIS A 177 -11.77 -2.88 6.30
CA HIS A 177 -11.36 -2.55 7.66
C HIS A 177 -12.59 -2.26 8.54
N PRO A 178 -12.70 -2.82 9.77
CA PRO A 178 -13.89 -2.69 10.62
C PRO A 178 -14.22 -1.23 11.00
N ASP A 179 -13.23 -0.36 11.00
CA ASP A 179 -13.40 1.06 11.32
C ASP A 179 -13.50 1.96 10.08
N TYR A 180 -13.52 1.37 8.87
CA TYR A 180 -13.69 2.14 7.64
C TYR A 180 -14.98 2.95 7.64
N ILE A 181 -14.91 4.16 7.12
CA ILE A 181 -16.09 4.98 6.78
C ILE A 181 -15.99 5.39 5.32
N ASP A 182 -17.09 5.26 4.60
CA ASP A 182 -17.14 5.71 3.20
C ASP A 182 -17.29 7.23 3.15
N LEU A 183 -16.22 7.91 2.72
CA LEU A 183 -16.18 9.36 2.50
C LEU A 183 -16.00 9.70 1.01
N THR A 184 -16.23 8.76 0.10
CA THR A 184 -16.07 8.99 -1.36
C THR A 184 -16.94 10.13 -1.87
N ALA A 185 -18.14 10.28 -1.31
CA ALA A 185 -19.09 11.36 -1.67
C ALA A 185 -18.57 12.77 -1.33
N GLN A 186 -17.62 12.91 -0.39
CA GLN A 186 -17.11 14.21 0.03
C GLN A 186 -16.31 14.91 -1.08
N SER A 187 -15.68 14.14 -1.95
CA SER A 187 -14.92 14.63 -3.10
C SER A 187 -15.34 13.90 -4.39
N ASN A 188 -16.62 13.91 -4.69
CA ASN A 188 -17.15 13.42 -5.95
C ASN A 188 -16.50 14.17 -7.13
N TYR A 189 -16.32 13.45 -8.24
CA TYR A 189 -15.86 14.04 -9.49
C TYR A 189 -16.82 15.14 -9.94
N ASP A 190 -16.33 16.38 -9.93
CA ASP A 190 -17.06 17.59 -10.30
C ASP A 190 -16.06 18.63 -10.85
N PRO A 191 -15.75 18.57 -12.14
CA PRO A 191 -14.82 19.51 -12.77
C PRO A 191 -15.25 20.98 -12.67
N GLU A 192 -16.54 21.27 -12.67
CA GLU A 192 -17.04 22.65 -12.58
C GLU A 192 -16.82 23.21 -11.18
N LYS A 193 -17.08 22.41 -10.14
CA LYS A 193 -16.74 22.77 -8.76
C LYS A 193 -15.23 22.97 -8.59
N SER A 194 -14.42 22.12 -9.22
CA SER A 194 -12.97 22.27 -9.23
C SER A 194 -12.53 23.61 -9.79
N LYS A 195 -13.04 23.98 -10.97
CA LYS A 195 -12.75 25.28 -11.62
C LYS A 195 -13.18 26.46 -10.76
N SER A 196 -14.37 26.40 -10.12
CA SER A 196 -14.83 27.42 -9.17
C SER A 196 -13.86 27.62 -8.01
N LEU A 197 -13.44 26.52 -7.36
CA LEU A 197 -12.49 26.55 -6.25
C LEU A 197 -11.12 27.13 -6.65
N LEU A 198 -10.62 26.82 -7.85
CA LEU A 198 -9.39 27.40 -8.38
C LEU A 198 -9.51 28.90 -8.63
N SER A 199 -10.69 29.32 -9.12
CA SER A 199 -10.99 30.75 -9.32
C SER A 199 -11.04 31.49 -7.98
N GLU A 200 -11.73 30.94 -6.97
CA GLU A 200 -11.78 31.49 -5.62
C GLU A 200 -10.40 31.57 -4.95
N ALA A 201 -9.52 30.62 -5.27
CA ALA A 201 -8.12 30.62 -4.81
C ALA A 201 -7.22 31.57 -5.61
N GLY A 202 -7.71 32.15 -6.71
CA GLY A 202 -6.96 33.09 -7.56
C GLY A 202 -5.89 32.45 -8.44
N VAL A 203 -6.01 31.13 -8.73
CA VAL A 203 -4.99 30.36 -9.47
C VAL A 203 -5.51 29.71 -10.76
N SER A 204 -6.65 30.18 -11.28
CA SER A 204 -7.22 29.65 -12.54
C SER A 204 -6.23 29.70 -13.70
N ASN A 205 -6.04 28.55 -14.39
CA ASN A 205 -5.16 28.40 -15.58
C ASN A 205 -3.70 28.85 -15.38
N SER A 206 -3.23 28.98 -14.12
CA SER A 206 -1.85 29.42 -13.84
C SER A 206 -1.06 28.41 -13.01
N LEU A 207 -1.70 27.31 -12.59
CA LEU A 207 -1.10 26.32 -11.70
C LEU A 207 -0.38 25.24 -12.50
N THR A 208 0.92 25.10 -12.25
CA THR A 208 1.72 23.99 -12.75
C THR A 208 2.30 23.20 -11.57
N LEU A 209 2.01 21.91 -11.50
CA LEU A 209 2.43 21.01 -10.42
C LEU A 209 3.42 19.95 -10.93
N SER A 210 4.41 19.60 -10.12
CA SER A 210 5.21 18.41 -10.35
C SER A 210 4.43 17.17 -9.94
N LEU A 211 4.49 16.09 -10.72
CA LEU A 211 3.90 14.80 -10.43
C LEU A 211 4.99 13.73 -10.54
N LYS A 212 5.59 13.36 -9.41
CA LYS A 212 6.66 12.37 -9.32
C LYS A 212 6.12 10.99 -9.04
N LEU A 213 6.39 10.03 -9.93
CA LEU A 213 5.73 8.72 -9.94
C LEU A 213 6.73 7.58 -9.73
N PRO A 214 6.52 6.70 -8.72
CA PRO A 214 7.29 5.48 -8.55
C PRO A 214 6.96 4.44 -9.65
N PRO A 215 7.71 3.31 -9.73
CA PRO A 215 7.60 2.37 -10.85
C PRO A 215 6.26 1.65 -11.02
N PRO A 216 5.43 1.36 -9.97
CA PRO A 216 4.23 0.56 -10.11
C PRO A 216 3.23 1.11 -11.14
N SER A 217 2.54 0.21 -11.85
CA SER A 217 1.57 0.58 -12.90
C SER A 217 0.43 1.46 -12.37
N TYR A 218 -0.02 1.22 -11.15
CA TYR A 218 -1.04 2.06 -10.51
C TYR A 218 -0.61 3.54 -10.43
N ALA A 219 0.70 3.79 -10.24
CA ALA A 219 1.24 5.14 -10.15
C ALA A 219 1.48 5.72 -11.55
N ARG A 220 2.22 5.02 -12.43
CA ARG A 220 2.59 5.56 -13.76
C ARG A 220 1.37 5.73 -14.67
N ARG A 221 0.53 4.70 -14.83
CA ARG A 221 -0.70 4.80 -15.63
C ARG A 221 -1.74 5.69 -14.97
N GLY A 222 -1.93 5.55 -13.65
CA GLY A 222 -2.82 6.42 -12.89
C GLY A 222 -2.42 7.89 -12.96
N GLY A 223 -1.12 8.17 -12.95
CA GLY A 223 -0.57 9.52 -13.09
C GLY A 223 -0.91 10.18 -14.43
N GLU A 224 -0.83 9.44 -15.53
CA GLU A 224 -1.24 9.94 -16.86
C GLU A 224 -2.72 10.32 -16.91
N ILE A 225 -3.59 9.47 -16.33
CA ILE A 225 -5.02 9.73 -16.25
C ILE A 225 -5.28 10.97 -15.38
N ILE A 226 -4.67 11.05 -14.21
CA ILE A 226 -4.79 12.19 -13.29
C ILE A 226 -4.30 13.48 -13.96
N ALA A 227 -3.18 13.43 -14.65
CA ALA A 227 -2.64 14.58 -15.38
C ALA A 227 -3.63 15.09 -16.44
N SER A 228 -4.30 14.17 -17.16
CA SER A 228 -5.35 14.53 -18.12
C SER A 228 -6.55 15.20 -17.44
N GLN A 229 -7.03 14.65 -16.33
CA GLN A 229 -8.17 15.18 -15.58
C GLN A 229 -7.84 16.56 -14.96
N LEU A 230 -6.63 16.74 -14.44
CA LEU A 230 -6.18 18.04 -13.90
C LEU A 230 -6.10 19.10 -14.99
N ARG A 231 -5.66 18.73 -16.21
CA ARG A 231 -5.62 19.65 -17.35
C ARG A 231 -7.01 20.14 -17.75
N GLU A 232 -8.05 19.31 -17.66
CA GLU A 232 -9.45 19.69 -17.94
C GLU A 232 -9.97 20.83 -17.07
N VAL A 233 -9.38 20.97 -15.87
CA VAL A 233 -9.73 22.04 -14.93
C VAL A 233 -8.70 23.19 -14.90
N GLY A 234 -7.70 23.16 -15.80
CA GLY A 234 -6.71 24.22 -15.93
C GLY A 234 -5.48 24.08 -15.05
N ILE A 235 -5.22 22.87 -14.52
CA ILE A 235 -3.98 22.54 -13.78
C ILE A 235 -3.03 21.78 -14.70
N GLU A 236 -1.87 22.34 -15.01
CA GLU A 236 -0.81 21.64 -15.75
C GLU A 236 0.02 20.78 -14.81
N THR A 237 0.44 19.60 -15.27
CA THR A 237 1.32 18.71 -14.52
C THR A 237 2.58 18.36 -15.28
N LYS A 238 3.70 18.34 -14.57
CA LYS A 238 4.99 17.85 -15.08
C LYS A 238 5.25 16.49 -14.50
N ILE A 239 5.03 15.44 -15.31
CA ILE A 239 5.26 14.04 -14.90
C ILE A 239 6.76 13.76 -14.92
N GLU A 240 7.25 13.14 -13.85
CA GLU A 240 8.60 12.61 -13.70
C GLU A 240 8.52 11.19 -13.16
N ASN A 241 8.91 10.21 -13.98
CA ASN A 241 8.99 8.82 -13.57
C ASN A 241 10.30 8.55 -12.85
N LEU A 242 10.22 8.04 -11.63
CA LEU A 242 11.37 7.77 -10.76
C LEU A 242 11.49 6.26 -10.51
N GLU A 243 12.70 5.79 -10.30
CA GLU A 243 12.92 4.48 -9.68
C GLU A 243 12.74 4.59 -8.14
N TRP A 244 12.48 3.46 -7.45
CA TRP A 244 12.19 3.49 -6.00
C TRP A 244 13.27 4.19 -5.18
N ALA A 245 14.55 3.98 -5.50
CA ALA A 245 15.64 4.64 -4.77
C ALA A 245 15.60 6.17 -4.94
N GLN A 246 15.29 6.65 -6.15
CA GLN A 246 15.14 8.07 -6.45
C GLN A 246 13.90 8.65 -5.77
N TRP A 247 12.77 7.92 -5.79
CA TRP A 247 11.54 8.33 -5.12
C TRP A 247 11.76 8.46 -3.61
N LEU A 248 12.42 7.48 -2.97
CA LEU A 248 12.76 7.53 -1.55
C LEU A 248 13.64 8.73 -1.22
N GLU A 249 14.60 9.06 -2.07
CA GLU A 249 15.51 10.19 -1.83
C GLU A 249 14.82 11.53 -2.08
N GLN A 250 14.16 11.70 -3.21
CA GLN A 250 13.60 13.00 -3.62
C GLN A 250 12.24 13.26 -2.94
N VAL A 251 11.32 12.29 -2.98
CA VAL A 251 9.95 12.47 -2.49
C VAL A 251 9.86 12.21 -1.00
N PHE A 252 10.23 11.00 -0.56
CA PHE A 252 10.03 10.60 0.83
C PHE A 252 10.94 11.37 1.81
N LYS A 253 12.24 11.45 1.53
CA LYS A 253 13.20 12.16 2.38
C LYS A 253 13.29 13.65 2.04
N GLY A 254 13.42 13.97 0.77
CA GLY A 254 13.68 15.33 0.27
C GLY A 254 12.45 16.23 0.26
N LYS A 255 11.22 15.67 0.23
CA LYS A 255 9.93 16.40 0.07
C LYS A 255 9.91 17.31 -1.16
N ASP A 256 10.74 16.98 -2.17
CA ASP A 256 10.84 17.72 -3.43
C ASP A 256 9.79 17.23 -4.43
N TYR A 257 8.53 17.60 -4.20
CA TYR A 257 7.41 17.27 -5.07
C TYR A 257 6.18 18.13 -4.71
N ASP A 258 5.25 18.28 -5.66
CA ASP A 258 3.91 18.79 -5.38
C ASP A 258 2.92 17.62 -5.21
N LEU A 259 2.92 16.68 -6.15
CA LEU A 259 2.06 15.49 -6.18
C LEU A 259 2.87 14.20 -6.39
N THR A 260 2.44 13.12 -5.79
CA THR A 260 2.92 11.76 -6.07
C THR A 260 1.80 10.74 -5.87
N ILE A 261 1.91 9.56 -6.48
CA ILE A 261 0.96 8.47 -6.27
C ILE A 261 1.69 7.31 -5.63
N VAL A 262 1.19 6.85 -4.48
CA VAL A 262 1.74 5.69 -3.77
C VAL A 262 0.60 4.93 -3.09
N SER A 263 0.75 3.62 -2.95
CA SER A 263 -0.13 2.78 -2.16
C SER A 263 0.52 2.47 -0.83
N HIS A 264 -0.11 2.88 0.26
CA HIS A 264 0.24 2.47 1.61
C HIS A 264 -0.36 1.09 1.86
N THR A 265 0.45 0.15 2.30
CA THR A 265 0.04 -1.24 2.48
C THR A 265 0.20 -1.73 3.92
N GLU A 266 0.58 -0.83 4.79
CA GLU A 266 0.76 -1.06 6.22
C GLU A 266 -0.60 -0.94 6.93
N PRO A 267 -1.16 -2.02 7.49
CA PRO A 267 -2.40 -1.94 8.21
C PRO A 267 -2.26 -1.01 9.43
N MET A 268 -3.24 -0.15 9.63
CA MET A 268 -3.31 0.74 10.80
C MET A 268 -2.25 1.86 10.83
N ASP A 269 -1.67 2.25 9.72
CA ASP A 269 -0.65 3.29 9.65
C ASP A 269 -1.21 4.73 9.66
N ILE A 270 -2.51 4.93 9.85
CA ILE A 270 -3.15 6.25 9.91
C ILE A 270 -2.43 7.24 10.87
N GLY A 271 -1.68 6.73 11.85
CA GLY A 271 -0.82 7.52 12.73
C GLY A 271 0.23 8.37 12.02
N ILE A 272 0.59 8.03 10.78
CA ILE A 272 1.55 8.80 9.96
C ILE A 272 1.12 10.26 9.75
N TYR A 273 -0.20 10.53 9.75
CA TYR A 273 -0.75 11.89 9.64
C TYR A 273 -0.49 12.75 10.89
N GLY A 274 -0.10 12.13 12.01
CA GLY A 274 0.33 12.83 13.23
C GLY A 274 1.78 13.32 13.18
N ASN A 275 2.57 12.88 12.20
CA ASN A 275 3.97 13.27 12.04
C ASN A 275 4.11 14.42 11.01
N PRO A 276 4.33 15.67 11.43
CA PRO A 276 4.45 16.81 10.51
C PRO A 276 5.70 16.76 9.62
N SER A 277 6.63 15.86 9.92
CA SER A 277 7.82 15.60 9.10
C SER A 277 7.65 14.45 8.11
N TYR A 278 6.49 13.77 8.12
CA TYR A 278 6.20 12.75 7.11
C TYR A 278 6.18 13.37 5.72
N TYR A 279 6.30 12.59 4.65
CA TYR A 279 6.60 13.15 3.33
C TYR A 279 5.51 14.10 2.80
N PHE A 280 4.24 13.92 3.13
CA PHE A 280 3.16 14.83 2.74
C PHE A 280 3.00 16.08 3.66
N GLN A 281 3.78 16.19 4.72
CA GLN A 281 3.98 17.37 5.56
C GLN A 281 2.69 17.98 6.12
N TYR A 282 1.70 17.14 6.47
CA TYR A 282 0.49 17.59 7.17
C TYR A 282 0.80 17.93 8.63
N ASP A 283 0.32 19.07 9.10
CA ASP A 283 0.58 19.55 10.47
C ASP A 283 -0.73 19.96 11.15
N SER A 284 -1.31 19.06 11.92
CA SER A 284 -2.56 19.26 12.66
C SER A 284 -2.40 18.85 14.12
N GLN A 285 -2.54 19.81 15.03
CA GLN A 285 -2.55 19.50 16.46
C GLN A 285 -3.77 18.68 16.86
N GLU A 286 -4.90 18.92 16.22
CA GLU A 286 -6.14 18.18 16.45
C GLU A 286 -5.95 16.69 16.11
N PHE A 287 -5.29 16.39 14.97
CA PHE A 287 -5.00 15.02 14.60
C PHE A 287 -4.05 14.34 15.60
N ARG A 288 -3.00 15.04 16.05
CA ARG A 288 -2.09 14.51 17.09
C ARG A 288 -2.83 14.18 18.38
N ASN A 289 -3.76 15.06 18.81
CA ASN A 289 -4.57 14.81 20.01
C ASN A 289 -5.46 13.56 19.86
N LEU A 290 -5.98 13.30 18.66
CA LEU A 290 -6.72 12.06 18.38
C LEU A 290 -5.81 10.83 18.49
N MET A 291 -4.57 10.89 17.97
CA MET A 291 -3.62 9.78 18.07
C MET A 291 -3.14 9.54 19.51
N ASP A 292 -2.93 10.58 20.28
CA ASP A 292 -2.61 10.46 21.70
C ASP A 292 -3.75 9.80 22.46
N ALA A 293 -4.99 10.21 22.21
CA ALA A 293 -6.17 9.57 22.79
C ALA A 293 -6.30 8.10 22.37
N LEU A 294 -6.06 7.79 21.08
CA LEU A 294 -6.11 6.43 20.55
C LEU A 294 -5.08 5.51 21.23
N ASN A 295 -3.88 6.03 21.48
CA ASN A 295 -2.81 5.27 22.13
C ASN A 295 -3.15 4.90 23.58
N LEU A 296 -3.84 5.81 24.29
CA LEU A 296 -4.23 5.58 25.68
C LEU A 296 -5.50 4.73 25.83
N GLU A 297 -6.36 4.75 24.81
CA GLU A 297 -7.66 4.07 24.87
C GLU A 297 -7.50 2.55 24.69
N THR A 298 -8.16 1.78 25.55
CA THR A 298 -8.15 0.30 25.52
C THR A 298 -9.51 -0.30 25.20
N ASN A 299 -10.58 0.50 25.23
CA ASN A 299 -11.92 0.05 24.86
C ASN A 299 -12.07 0.10 23.33
N ASP A 300 -12.36 -1.03 22.70
CA ASP A 300 -12.45 -1.16 21.24
C ASP A 300 -13.51 -0.24 20.61
N GLN A 301 -14.64 0.00 21.27
CA GLN A 301 -15.69 0.88 20.74
C GLN A 301 -15.25 2.36 20.74
N GLU A 302 -14.59 2.80 21.80
CA GLU A 302 -14.06 4.17 21.88
C GLU A 302 -12.88 4.35 20.92
N ARG A 303 -12.01 3.34 20.76
CA ARG A 303 -10.97 3.31 19.74
C ARG A 303 -11.55 3.48 18.34
N SER A 304 -12.61 2.73 18.01
CA SER A 304 -13.32 2.84 16.74
C SER A 304 -13.85 4.26 16.48
N LYS A 305 -14.42 4.91 17.50
CA LYS A 305 -14.88 6.31 17.38
C LYS A 305 -13.74 7.28 17.07
N ILE A 306 -12.61 7.13 17.76
CA ILE A 306 -11.43 7.97 17.55
C ILE A 306 -10.90 7.76 16.13
N LEU A 307 -10.78 6.52 15.65
CA LEU A 307 -10.32 6.21 14.29
C LEU A 307 -11.26 6.78 13.22
N LYS A 308 -12.58 6.72 13.42
CA LYS A 308 -13.56 7.33 12.51
C LYS A 308 -13.47 8.87 12.49
N ASN A 309 -13.20 9.48 13.64
CA ASN A 309 -12.98 10.92 13.71
C ASN A 309 -11.67 11.34 13.03
N ALA A 310 -10.61 10.55 13.20
CA ALA A 310 -9.34 10.77 12.51
C ALA A 310 -9.49 10.71 10.98
N GLN A 311 -10.23 9.72 10.47
CA GLN A 311 -10.54 9.60 9.03
C GLN A 311 -11.31 10.82 8.52
N LYS A 312 -12.33 11.28 9.26
CA LYS A 312 -13.08 12.50 8.89
C LYS A 312 -12.17 13.72 8.83
N LEU A 313 -11.33 13.91 9.84
CA LEU A 313 -10.46 15.08 9.91
C LEU A 313 -9.50 15.17 8.73
N ILE A 314 -8.81 14.08 8.37
CA ILE A 314 -7.90 14.08 7.22
C ILE A 314 -8.62 14.23 5.88
N ALA A 315 -9.85 13.76 5.79
CA ALA A 315 -10.69 13.95 4.61
C ALA A 315 -11.20 15.40 4.52
N ASP A 316 -11.65 16.00 5.63
CA ASP A 316 -12.12 17.39 5.71
C ASP A 316 -11.01 18.40 5.40
N ASP A 317 -9.78 18.10 5.80
CA ASP A 317 -8.58 18.89 5.52
C ASP A 317 -8.01 18.65 4.11
N TYR A 318 -8.56 17.69 3.37
CA TYR A 318 -8.08 17.33 2.03
C TYR A 318 -6.56 17.14 2.01
N VAL A 319 -6.05 16.40 3.00
CA VAL A 319 -4.60 16.19 3.17
C VAL A 319 -4.00 15.51 1.96
N ASN A 320 -4.70 14.51 1.42
CA ASN A 320 -4.36 13.77 0.22
C ASN A 320 -5.62 13.53 -0.64
N GLY A 321 -5.45 13.23 -1.91
CA GLY A 321 -6.49 12.66 -2.74
C GLY A 321 -6.55 11.14 -2.52
N TYR A 322 -7.60 10.64 -1.87
CA TYR A 322 -7.81 9.20 -1.71
C TYR A 322 -8.37 8.63 -3.00
N LEU A 323 -7.70 7.63 -3.58
CA LEU A 323 -8.03 7.10 -4.89
C LEU A 323 -8.79 5.78 -4.81
N PHE A 324 -8.10 4.71 -4.45
CA PHE A 324 -8.70 3.38 -4.37
C PHE A 324 -7.90 2.43 -3.49
N GLN A 325 -8.62 1.45 -2.94
CA GLN A 325 -8.01 0.28 -2.31
C GLN A 325 -7.42 -0.61 -3.41
N LEU A 326 -6.13 -0.93 -3.27
CA LEU A 326 -5.39 -1.76 -4.22
C LEU A 326 -5.85 -3.23 -4.11
N ALA A 327 -6.39 -3.78 -5.20
CA ALA A 327 -6.71 -5.19 -5.24
C ALA A 327 -5.44 -6.04 -5.26
N LYS A 328 -5.49 -7.22 -4.64
CA LYS A 328 -4.51 -8.27 -4.87
C LYS A 328 -4.87 -9.00 -6.15
N THR A 329 -3.99 -8.96 -7.12
CA THR A 329 -4.12 -9.74 -8.36
C THR A 329 -3.03 -10.77 -8.42
N GLY A 330 -3.37 -12.04 -8.24
CA GLY A 330 -2.43 -13.17 -8.29
C GLY A 330 -2.70 -14.08 -9.49
N VAL A 331 -1.66 -14.76 -9.95
CA VAL A 331 -1.75 -15.84 -10.95
C VAL A 331 -0.91 -17.00 -10.47
N ALA A 332 -1.43 -18.20 -10.56
CA ALA A 332 -0.74 -19.42 -10.18
C ALA A 332 -1.04 -20.56 -11.14
N ASN A 333 -0.10 -21.52 -11.24
CA ASN A 333 -0.38 -22.81 -11.86
C ASN A 333 -1.62 -23.44 -11.21
N SER A 334 -2.54 -23.98 -12.01
CA SER A 334 -3.83 -24.49 -11.54
C SER A 334 -3.70 -25.66 -10.54
N LYS A 335 -2.57 -26.34 -10.53
CA LYS A 335 -2.25 -27.42 -9.57
C LYS A 335 -1.67 -26.89 -8.25
N LEU A 336 -1.26 -25.63 -8.17
CA LEU A 336 -0.78 -25.01 -6.94
C LEU A 336 -1.96 -24.47 -6.14
N ILE A 337 -2.19 -25.00 -4.95
CA ILE A 337 -3.31 -24.64 -4.07
C ILE A 337 -2.83 -24.06 -2.77
N GLY A 338 -3.69 -23.32 -2.06
CA GLY A 338 -3.42 -22.79 -0.73
C GLY A 338 -2.78 -21.39 -0.70
N LEU A 339 -2.53 -20.75 -1.84
CA LEU A 339 -2.11 -19.34 -1.86
C LEU A 339 -3.20 -18.44 -1.27
N TRP A 340 -2.80 -17.46 -0.49
CA TRP A 340 -3.72 -16.48 0.08
C TRP A 340 -4.48 -15.70 -1.00
N LYS A 341 -5.80 -15.66 -0.85
CA LYS A 341 -6.65 -14.80 -1.69
C LYS A 341 -6.46 -13.33 -1.32
N ASN A 342 -6.52 -13.00 -0.03
CA ASN A 342 -6.32 -11.65 0.49
C ASN A 342 -4.90 -11.52 1.06
N SER A 343 -4.39 -10.31 1.11
CA SER A 343 -3.07 -9.99 1.66
C SER A 343 -3.21 -9.01 2.81
N PRO A 344 -3.46 -9.50 4.04
CA PRO A 344 -3.61 -8.64 5.22
C PRO A 344 -2.28 -8.03 5.68
N THR A 345 -1.18 -8.52 5.16
CA THR A 345 0.16 -8.01 5.37
C THR A 345 0.99 -8.22 4.10
N GLN A 346 2.18 -7.64 4.02
CA GLN A 346 3.14 -7.82 2.92
C GLN A 346 3.88 -9.17 2.97
N ALA A 347 3.26 -10.22 3.51
CA ALA A 347 3.84 -11.54 3.63
C ALA A 347 3.39 -12.47 2.50
N ASN A 348 4.26 -13.45 2.17
CA ASN A 348 3.93 -14.59 1.33
C ASN A 348 3.96 -15.85 2.20
N ASP A 349 2.84 -16.17 2.83
CA ASP A 349 2.73 -17.39 3.63
C ASP A 349 2.59 -18.62 2.72
N LEU A 350 3.50 -19.56 2.89
CA LEU A 350 3.53 -20.82 2.15
C LEU A 350 3.15 -22.04 3.02
N THR A 351 2.73 -21.84 4.26
CA THR A 351 2.40 -22.96 5.18
C THR A 351 1.28 -23.84 4.64
N GLY A 352 0.24 -23.23 4.07
CA GLY A 352 -0.89 -23.94 3.47
C GLY A 352 -0.73 -24.31 2.00
N VAL A 353 0.43 -23.99 1.39
CA VAL A 353 0.62 -24.17 -0.06
C VAL A 353 1.07 -25.60 -0.37
N SER A 354 0.43 -26.22 -1.37
CA SER A 354 0.77 -27.55 -1.82
C SER A 354 0.44 -27.74 -3.31
N TRP A 355 1.01 -28.79 -3.91
CA TRP A 355 0.63 -29.27 -5.23
C TRP A 355 -0.55 -30.22 -5.11
N SER A 356 -1.60 -29.99 -5.90
CA SER A 356 -2.69 -30.95 -6.07
C SER A 356 -2.22 -32.13 -6.94
N ASN A 357 -2.76 -33.31 -6.70
CA ASN A 357 -2.48 -34.52 -7.45
C ASN A 357 -2.98 -34.45 -8.91
#